data_6120729b1191852a4cc1185ae74e7f39
#
_entry.id   6120729b1191852a4cc1185ae74e7f39
#
_cell.length_a   1.000
_cell.length_b   1.000
_cell.length_c   1.000
_cell.angle_alpha   90.00
_cell.angle_beta   90.00
_cell.angle_gamma   90.00
#
_symmetry.space_group_name_H-M   'P 1'
#
loop_
_entity.id
_entity.type
_entity.pdbx_description
1 polymer ?
#
loop_
_entity_poly.entity_id
_entity_poly.type
_entity_poly.pdbx_seq_one_letter_code
_entity_poly.pdbx_strand_id
1 'polypeptide(L)' 'MNKPVHVAIAAKDRATVDAFYKAAMAAGGRDNGPPGIRPHYHPNDYGAFVLDPDGHNIEAVCHAPE' A
#
# COMPACT_ATOMS: atom_id res chain seq x y z
N MET A 1 1.45 19.38 16.97
CA MET A 1 1.71 17.98 16.56
C MET A 1 0.77 17.60 15.43
N ASN A 2 1.31 17.09 14.35
CA ASN A 2 0.51 16.73 13.20
C ASN A 2 -0.19 15.38 13.41
N LYS A 3 -1.41 15.30 12.94
CA LYS A 3 -2.14 14.02 12.95
C LYS A 3 -1.59 13.13 11.84
N PRO A 4 -1.54 11.81 12.05
CA PRO A 4 -1.20 10.89 10.98
C PRO A 4 -2.13 11.05 9.80
N VAL A 5 -1.61 10.84 8.58
CA VAL A 5 -2.39 10.93 7.36
C VAL A 5 -2.41 9.59 6.64
N HIS A 6 -3.37 9.45 5.75
CA HIS A 6 -3.47 8.30 4.86
C HIS A 6 -3.21 8.79 3.44
N VAL A 7 -2.19 8.25 2.80
CA VAL A 7 -1.83 8.59 1.43
C VAL A 7 -2.00 7.35 0.56
N ALA A 8 -2.77 7.48 -0.51
CA ALA A 8 -2.98 6.39 -1.46
C ALA A 8 -2.30 6.73 -2.78
N ILE A 9 -1.50 5.81 -3.28
CA ILE A 9 -0.75 5.96 -4.53
C ILE A 9 -1.30 4.95 -5.53
N ALA A 10 -1.72 5.44 -6.70
CA ALA A 10 -2.21 4.55 -7.76
C ALA A 10 -1.04 3.88 -8.46
N ALA A 11 -1.04 2.55 -8.50
CA ALA A 11 -0.03 1.77 -9.18
C ALA A 11 -0.57 1.25 -10.51
N LYS A 12 0.29 1.15 -11.50
CA LYS A 12 -0.12 0.73 -12.85
C LYS A 12 -0.38 -0.77 -12.95
N ASP A 13 0.24 -1.56 -12.08
CA ASP A 13 0.09 -3.02 -12.06
C ASP A 13 0.40 -3.56 -10.67
N ARG A 14 0.12 -4.85 -10.47
CA ARG A 14 0.34 -5.50 -9.18
C ARG A 14 1.81 -5.62 -8.83
N ALA A 15 2.66 -5.81 -9.83
CA ALA A 15 4.11 -5.86 -9.60
C ALA A 15 4.62 -4.56 -8.99
N THR A 16 4.05 -3.41 -9.39
CA THR A 16 4.41 -2.12 -8.83
C THR A 16 3.99 -2.03 -7.36
N VAL A 17 2.82 -2.56 -7.01
CA VAL A 17 2.37 -2.63 -5.61
C VAL A 17 3.35 -3.46 -4.78
N ASP A 18 3.74 -4.64 -5.30
CA ASP A 18 4.69 -5.50 -4.60
C ASP A 18 6.04 -4.82 -4.40
N ALA A 19 6.52 -4.12 -5.43
CA ALA A 19 7.80 -3.40 -5.36
C ALA A 19 7.73 -2.25 -4.34
N PHE A 20 6.60 -1.55 -4.29
CA PHE A 20 6.39 -0.50 -3.30
C PHE A 20 6.49 -1.06 -1.88
N TYR A 21 5.78 -2.16 -1.62
CA TYR A 21 5.76 -2.76 -0.29
C TYR A 21 7.16 -3.20 0.13
N LYS A 22 7.87 -3.88 -0.76
CA LYS A 22 9.22 -4.36 -0.49
C LYS A 22 10.17 -3.21 -0.20
N ALA A 23 10.11 -2.15 -1.01
CA ALA A 23 10.98 -0.98 -0.83
C ALA A 23 10.65 -0.25 0.46
N ALA A 24 9.37 -0.10 0.78
CA ALA A 24 8.95 0.60 1.99
C ALA A 24 9.37 -0.16 3.25
N MET A 25 9.24 -1.47 3.25
CA MET A 25 9.69 -2.30 4.39
C MET A 25 11.20 -2.24 4.55
N ALA A 26 11.95 -2.26 3.43
CA ALA A 26 13.41 -2.16 3.47
C ALA A 26 13.87 -0.79 4.00
N ALA A 27 13.07 0.25 3.79
CA ALA A 27 13.39 1.60 4.26
C ALA A 27 13.00 1.84 5.73
N GLY A 28 12.53 0.81 6.43
CA GLY A 28 12.18 0.93 7.84
C GLY A 28 10.70 1.12 8.12
N GLY A 29 9.85 1.00 7.11
CA GLY A 29 8.42 1.01 7.29
C GLY A 29 7.92 -0.21 8.05
N ARG A 30 6.72 -0.12 8.59
CA ARG A 30 6.09 -1.25 9.29
C ARG A 30 4.90 -1.76 8.52
N ASP A 31 4.75 -3.07 8.48
CA ASP A 31 3.62 -3.71 7.81
C ASP A 31 2.29 -3.26 8.42
N ASN A 32 1.38 -2.85 7.53
CA ASN A 32 0.00 -2.51 7.91
C ASN A 32 -0.97 -3.17 6.94
N GLY A 33 -0.54 -4.20 6.24
CA GLY A 33 -1.32 -4.97 5.27
C GLY A 33 -0.45 -5.35 4.08
N PRO A 34 0.02 -6.62 4.00
CA PRO A 34 0.87 -7.05 2.89
C PRO A 34 0.10 -7.03 1.57
N PRO A 35 0.82 -7.06 0.42
CA PRO A 35 0.16 -7.06 -0.88
C PRO A 35 -0.87 -8.18 -1.00
N GLY A 36 -2.04 -7.85 -1.52
CA GLY A 36 -3.11 -8.81 -1.69
C GLY A 36 -4.38 -8.17 -2.21
N ILE A 37 -5.31 -9.02 -2.59
CA ILE A 37 -6.63 -8.61 -3.06
C ILE A 37 -7.47 -8.16 -1.86
N ARG A 38 -8.19 -7.06 -2.04
CA ARG A 38 -9.15 -6.54 -1.05
C ARG A 38 -10.55 -6.53 -1.69
N PRO A 39 -11.16 -7.72 -1.90
CA PRO A 39 -12.39 -7.82 -2.69
C PRO A 39 -13.58 -7.07 -2.10
N HIS A 40 -13.59 -6.80 -0.81
CA HIS A 40 -14.68 -6.06 -0.19
C HIS A 40 -14.65 -4.56 -0.53
N TYR A 41 -13.54 -4.06 -1.08
CA TYR A 41 -13.49 -2.69 -1.61
C TYR A 41 -13.82 -2.68 -3.10
N HIS A 42 -13.23 -3.62 -3.85
CA HIS A 42 -13.37 -3.70 -5.30
C HIS A 42 -12.82 -5.05 -5.76
N PRO A 43 -13.46 -5.74 -6.72
CA PRO A 43 -12.99 -7.08 -7.14
C PRO A 43 -11.54 -7.13 -7.61
N ASN A 44 -11.03 -6.02 -8.15
CA ASN A 44 -9.66 -5.94 -8.63
C ASN A 44 -8.77 -5.08 -7.75
N ASP A 45 -9.19 -4.81 -6.51
CA ASP A 45 -8.43 -3.97 -5.60
C ASP A 45 -7.27 -4.75 -5.01
N TYR A 46 -6.10 -4.58 -5.60
CA TYR A 46 -4.87 -5.19 -5.12
C TYR A 46 -4.02 -4.10 -4.49
N GLY A 47 -3.78 -4.20 -3.20
CA GLY A 47 -3.11 -3.13 -2.49
C GLY A 47 -2.20 -3.62 -1.38
N ALA A 48 -1.34 -2.71 -0.93
CA ALA A 48 -0.45 -2.93 0.21
C ALA A 48 -0.41 -1.66 1.06
N PHE A 49 -0.28 -1.84 2.36
CA PHE A 49 -0.31 -0.75 3.32
C PHE A 49 0.93 -0.81 4.20
N VAL A 50 1.59 0.31 4.37
CA VAL A 50 2.78 0.41 5.22
C VAL A 50 2.66 1.65 6.09
N LEU A 51 3.05 1.53 7.36
CA LEU A 51 3.17 2.69 8.24
C LEU A 51 4.58 3.24 8.13
N ASP A 52 4.70 4.55 7.91
CA ASP A 52 6.00 5.20 7.93
C ASP A 52 6.45 5.44 9.38
N PRO A 53 7.70 5.92 9.59
CA PRO A 53 8.20 6.14 10.96
C PRO A 53 7.37 7.11 11.78
N ASP A 54 6.60 8.00 11.13
CA ASP A 54 5.75 8.95 11.83
C ASP A 54 4.32 8.43 12.02
N GLY A 55 4.05 7.19 11.63
CA GLY A 55 2.76 6.57 11.80
C GLY A 55 1.74 6.87 10.70
N HIS A 56 2.18 7.48 9.60
CA HIS A 56 1.29 7.72 8.46
C HIS A 56 1.03 6.41 7.71
N ASN A 57 -0.21 6.21 7.30
CA ASN A 57 -0.59 5.04 6.52
C ASN A 57 -0.38 5.34 5.03
N ILE A 58 0.58 4.65 4.42
CA ILE A 58 0.88 4.80 3.00
C ILE A 58 0.39 3.57 2.28
N GLU A 59 -0.44 3.77 1.28
CA GLU A 59 -1.05 2.69 0.51
C GLU A 59 -0.63 2.78 -0.95
N ALA A 60 -0.31 1.65 -1.55
CA ALA A 60 -0.22 1.55 -3.01
C ALA A 60 -1.33 0.62 -3.46
N VAL A 61 -2.08 1.00 -4.48
CA VAL A 61 -3.25 0.25 -4.92
C VAL A 61 -3.29 0.17 -6.45
N CYS A 62 -3.66 -1.00 -6.95
CA CYS A 62 -3.87 -1.25 -8.37
C CYS A 62 -5.27 -1.81 -8.55
N HIS A 63 -6.07 -1.19 -9.41
CA HIS A 63 -7.43 -1.63 -9.70
C HIS A 63 -7.51 -2.36 -11.06
N ALA A 64 -6.40 -2.50 -11.77
CA ALA A 64 -6.39 -3.19 -13.05
C ALA A 64 -6.55 -4.70 -12.84
N PRO A 65 -7.40 -5.37 -13.63
CA PRO A 65 -7.51 -6.82 -13.58
C PRO A 65 -6.23 -7.48 -14.10
N GLU A 66 -5.78 -8.50 -13.39
CA GLU A 66 -4.60 -9.27 -13.78
C GLU A 66 -4.80 -10.75 -13.54
#